data_312d2d02edb025f0e3d4927dcfe57d01
#
_entry.id   312d2d02edb025f0e3d4927dcfe57d01
#
_cell.length_a   1.000
_cell.length_b   1.000
_cell.length_c   1.000
_cell.angle_alpha   90.00
_cell.angle_beta   90.00
_cell.angle_gamma   90.00
#
_symmetry.space_group_name_H-M   'P 1'
#
loop_
_entity.id
_entity.type
_entity.pdbx_description
1 polymer ?
#
loop_
_entity_poly.entity_id
_entity_poly.type
_entity_poly.pdbx_seq_one_letter_code
_entity_poly.pdbx_strand_id
1 'polypeptide(L)'
;MKKIFTFTLLFALLNICVSNKIFARESNPDENRSVELSFSINWTFGCYKETTFSNLSQDLLAPRFQLDTKIISGDFLHKITADYFFCRPKSAMTQTAVVYKNFDPITGETYYEGFKSNLSFHRIRLQYDLANDILKNDRFELYVGGNFACNAFLQFEHYPSITGLLSIGPTSAFNYKLNERNSFSVMCSLPLFGYGIRPPYAGCDAQLMKYAEESFMKILTLGSFLSLHNQQAVLLDFEYKLSASDHFSVGLGFDFEYARIAVPKEKPLYYVDGNFKTTATVKF
;
A
#
# COMPACT_ATOMS: atom_id res chain seq x y z
N MET A 1 -12.18 1.78 15.48
CA MET A 1 -12.33 0.48 14.80
C MET A 1 -13.60 0.37 13.96
N LYS A 2 -14.83 0.60 14.50
CA LYS A 2 -16.09 0.50 13.72
C LYS A 2 -16.08 1.33 12.43
N LYS A 3 -15.60 2.59 12.45
CA LYS A 3 -15.57 3.49 11.28
C LYS A 3 -14.61 3.02 10.16
N ILE A 4 -13.48 2.39 10.51
CA ILE A 4 -12.52 1.88 9.53
C ILE A 4 -13.10 0.64 8.84
N PHE A 5 -13.72 -0.25 9.60
CA PHE A 5 -14.41 -1.42 9.05
C PHE A 5 -15.54 -1.03 8.10
N THR A 6 -16.30 0.02 8.45
CA THR A 6 -17.37 0.57 7.59
C THR A 6 -16.79 1.15 6.29
N PHE A 7 -15.63 1.82 6.35
CA PHE A 7 -14.98 2.39 5.15
C PHE A 7 -14.47 1.27 4.23
N THR A 8 -13.86 0.23 4.78
CA THR A 8 -13.38 -0.93 4.00
C THR A 8 -14.54 -1.68 3.35
N LEU A 9 -15.64 -1.85 4.09
CA LEU A 9 -16.87 -2.48 3.57
C LEU A 9 -17.54 -1.62 2.48
N LEU A 10 -17.60 -0.30 2.68
CA LEU A 10 -18.14 0.64 1.69
C LEU A 10 -17.28 0.65 0.42
N PHE A 11 -15.95 0.56 0.55
CA PHE A 11 -15.03 0.49 -0.57
C PHE A 11 -15.15 -0.84 -1.33
N ALA A 12 -15.31 -1.96 -0.62
CA ALA A 12 -15.59 -3.26 -1.23
C ALA A 12 -16.93 -3.25 -1.99
N LEU A 13 -17.97 -2.65 -1.40
CA LEU A 13 -19.28 -2.47 -2.04
C LEU A 13 -19.19 -1.54 -3.26
N LEU A 14 -18.38 -0.49 -3.20
CA LEU A 14 -18.17 0.41 -4.34
C LEU A 14 -17.49 -0.33 -5.52
N ASN A 15 -16.48 -1.18 -5.22
CA ASN A 15 -15.85 -2.03 -6.24
C ASN A 15 -16.83 -3.02 -6.85
N ILE A 16 -17.70 -3.64 -6.04
CA ILE A 16 -18.77 -4.54 -6.53
C ILE A 16 -19.77 -3.77 -7.39
N CYS A 17 -20.15 -2.54 -7.00
CA CYS A 17 -21.07 -1.70 -7.79
C CYS A 17 -20.43 -1.21 -9.10
N VAL A 18 -19.15 -0.85 -9.09
CA VAL A 18 -18.40 -0.47 -10.30
C VAL A 18 -18.28 -1.68 -11.21
N SER A 19 -17.92 -2.84 -10.67
CA SER A 19 -17.89 -4.10 -11.43
C SER A 19 -19.26 -4.39 -12.06
N ASN A 20 -20.35 -4.30 -11.29
CA ASN A 20 -21.71 -4.56 -11.81
C ASN A 20 -22.12 -3.57 -12.92
N LYS A 21 -21.77 -2.28 -12.84
CA LYS A 21 -22.03 -1.32 -13.93
C LYS A 21 -21.19 -1.60 -15.18
N ILE A 22 -19.98 -2.11 -14.99
CA ILE A 22 -19.13 -2.56 -16.10
C ILE A 22 -19.70 -3.83 -16.73
N PHE A 23 -20.31 -4.73 -15.93
CA PHE A 23 -21.00 -5.94 -16.43
C PHE A 23 -22.33 -5.65 -17.14
N ALA A 24 -23.07 -4.62 -16.71
CA ALA A 24 -24.39 -4.29 -17.27
C ALA A 24 -24.35 -3.58 -18.64
N ARG A 25 -23.16 -3.23 -19.12
CA ARG A 25 -23.03 -2.72 -20.49
C ARG A 25 -23.03 -3.95 -21.42
N GLU A 26 -24.08 -4.10 -22.21
CA GLU A 26 -24.23 -5.16 -23.22
C GLU A 26 -22.91 -5.31 -23.98
N SER A 27 -22.20 -6.40 -23.70
CA SER A 27 -20.94 -6.74 -24.37
C SER A 27 -21.26 -7.17 -25.78
N ASN A 28 -20.64 -6.53 -26.73
CA ASN A 28 -20.52 -7.08 -28.09
C ASN A 28 -19.85 -8.47 -27.92
N PRO A 29 -20.41 -9.58 -28.43
CA PRO A 29 -19.91 -10.92 -28.17
C PRO A 29 -18.50 -11.22 -28.71
N ASP A 30 -17.91 -10.27 -29.46
CA ASP A 30 -16.55 -10.39 -30.04
C ASP A 30 -15.43 -9.75 -29.20
N GLU A 31 -15.72 -9.11 -28.08
CA GLU A 31 -14.65 -8.61 -27.19
C GLU A 31 -14.19 -9.73 -26.25
N ASN A 32 -12.93 -10.16 -26.40
CA ASN A 32 -12.18 -11.00 -25.46
C ASN A 32 -12.01 -10.27 -24.11
N ARG A 33 -13.06 -10.30 -23.30
CA ARG A 33 -13.09 -9.66 -22.00
C ARG A 33 -13.10 -10.71 -20.91
N SER A 34 -12.19 -10.60 -19.95
CA SER A 34 -12.19 -11.39 -18.74
C SER A 34 -12.05 -10.50 -17.50
N VAL A 35 -12.77 -10.84 -16.45
CA VAL A 35 -12.73 -10.15 -15.18
C VAL A 35 -12.38 -11.16 -14.11
N GLU A 36 -11.36 -10.86 -13.32
CA GLU A 36 -10.93 -11.66 -12.17
C GLU A 36 -11.03 -10.79 -10.92
N LEU A 37 -11.67 -11.32 -9.88
CA LEU A 37 -11.69 -10.73 -8.55
C LEU A 37 -10.91 -11.64 -7.61
N SER A 38 -9.90 -11.09 -6.95
CA SER A 38 -9.02 -11.83 -6.05
C SER A 38 -9.03 -11.24 -4.66
N PHE A 39 -9.12 -12.10 -3.66
CA PHE A 39 -8.93 -11.74 -2.26
C PHE A 39 -7.69 -12.45 -1.73
N SER A 40 -6.78 -11.71 -1.10
CA SER A 40 -5.55 -12.25 -0.56
C SER A 40 -5.39 -11.94 0.91
N ILE A 41 -4.88 -12.92 1.64
CA ILE A 41 -4.36 -12.73 3.00
C ILE A 41 -2.85 -12.89 2.90
N ASN A 42 -2.14 -11.84 3.27
CA ASN A 42 -0.70 -11.77 3.18
C ASN A 42 -0.12 -11.75 4.60
N TRP A 43 1.03 -12.37 4.80
CA TRP A 43 1.81 -12.26 6.02
C TRP A 43 2.98 -11.30 5.77
N THR A 44 2.88 -10.10 6.32
CA THR A 44 3.84 -9.01 6.12
C THR A 44 4.98 -9.12 7.13
N PHE A 45 6.21 -8.95 6.65
CA PHE A 45 7.40 -8.72 7.46
C PHE A 45 8.23 -7.60 6.82
N GLY A 46 8.75 -6.69 7.62
CA GLY A 46 9.46 -5.55 7.06
C GLY A 46 9.83 -4.51 8.11
N CYS A 47 10.18 -3.33 7.64
CA CYS A 47 10.48 -2.21 8.50
C CYS A 47 9.98 -0.88 7.92
N TYR A 48 9.64 0.03 8.81
CA TYR A 48 9.27 1.41 8.50
C TYR A 48 10.08 2.37 9.36
N LYS A 49 10.62 3.39 8.73
CA LYS A 49 11.37 4.44 9.41
C LYS A 49 10.98 5.80 8.84
N GLU A 50 10.21 6.56 9.61
CA GLU A 50 9.87 7.94 9.29
C GLU A 50 10.73 8.88 10.13
N THR A 51 11.81 9.38 9.54
CA THR A 51 12.80 10.15 10.30
C THR A 51 12.36 11.56 10.67
N THR A 52 11.27 12.07 10.09
CA THR A 52 10.63 13.29 10.56
C THR A 52 9.90 13.07 11.88
N PHE A 53 9.41 11.85 12.12
CA PHE A 53 8.71 11.45 13.34
C PHE A 53 9.66 10.84 14.36
N SER A 54 10.50 9.87 13.93
CA SER A 54 11.45 9.17 14.81
C SER A 54 12.63 8.62 14.01
N ASN A 55 13.84 8.69 14.59
CA ASN A 55 15.03 8.06 14.00
C ASN A 55 15.07 6.53 14.14
N LEU A 56 14.03 5.93 14.71
CA LEU A 56 13.97 4.50 14.98
C LEU A 56 13.29 3.76 13.83
N SER A 57 13.84 2.61 13.54
CA SER A 57 13.19 1.64 12.66
C SER A 57 12.12 0.89 13.44
N GLN A 58 10.96 0.70 12.83
CA GLN A 58 9.82 -0.01 13.38
C GLN A 58 9.63 -1.30 12.61
N ASP A 59 9.70 -2.44 13.30
CA ASP A 59 9.48 -3.73 12.68
C ASP A 59 7.99 -3.95 12.42
N LEU A 60 7.70 -4.31 11.18
CA LEU A 60 6.35 -4.60 10.72
C LEU A 60 6.16 -6.11 10.63
N LEU A 61 5.29 -6.67 11.46
CA LEU A 61 4.95 -8.10 11.43
C LEU A 61 3.47 -8.28 11.74
N ALA A 62 2.65 -8.49 10.72
CA ALA A 62 1.22 -8.72 10.87
C ALA A 62 0.56 -9.19 9.58
N PRO A 63 -0.68 -9.69 9.62
CA PRO A 63 -1.46 -9.96 8.43
C PRO A 63 -1.83 -8.65 7.70
N ARG A 64 -1.83 -8.72 6.37
CA ARG A 64 -2.30 -7.69 5.44
C ARG A 64 -3.41 -8.27 4.60
N PHE A 65 -4.46 -7.50 4.37
CA PHE A 65 -5.60 -7.88 3.54
C PHE A 65 -5.54 -7.13 2.22
N GLN A 66 -5.73 -7.85 1.12
CA GLN A 66 -5.66 -7.27 -0.22
C GLN A 66 -6.84 -7.75 -1.05
N LEU A 67 -7.39 -6.82 -1.82
CA LEU A 67 -8.41 -7.04 -2.84
C LEU A 67 -7.88 -6.56 -4.18
N ASP A 68 -7.87 -7.45 -5.16
CA ASP A 68 -7.47 -7.14 -6.54
C ASP A 68 -8.66 -7.33 -7.47
N THR A 69 -8.81 -6.42 -8.42
CA THR A 69 -9.69 -6.58 -9.58
C THR A 69 -8.83 -6.48 -10.83
N LYS A 70 -8.79 -7.54 -11.61
CA LYS A 70 -8.07 -7.61 -12.88
C LYS A 70 -9.07 -7.70 -14.02
N ILE A 71 -8.97 -6.80 -15.00
CA ILE A 71 -9.82 -6.76 -16.20
C ILE A 71 -8.90 -6.82 -17.41
N ILE A 72 -9.11 -7.79 -18.28
CA ILE A 72 -8.48 -7.83 -19.59
C ILE A 72 -9.56 -7.46 -20.60
N SER A 73 -9.33 -6.45 -21.41
CA SER A 73 -10.24 -5.97 -22.46
C SER A 73 -9.46 -5.70 -23.73
N GLY A 74 -9.61 -6.57 -24.71
CA GLY A 74 -8.76 -6.57 -25.90
C GLY A 74 -7.29 -6.75 -25.52
N ASP A 75 -6.45 -5.78 -25.88
CA ASP A 75 -5.00 -5.79 -25.62
C ASP A 75 -4.65 -5.10 -24.27
N PHE A 76 -5.64 -4.58 -23.54
CA PHE A 76 -5.41 -3.85 -22.32
C PHE A 76 -5.63 -4.69 -21.06
N LEU A 77 -4.68 -4.59 -20.14
CA LEU A 77 -4.75 -5.07 -18.78
C LEU A 77 -5.02 -3.88 -17.84
N HIS A 78 -6.11 -3.95 -17.10
CA HIS A 78 -6.42 -3.06 -15.99
C HIS A 78 -6.31 -3.87 -14.70
N LYS A 79 -5.52 -3.41 -13.73
CA LYS A 79 -5.49 -4.00 -12.39
C LYS A 79 -5.72 -2.91 -11.36
N ILE A 80 -6.69 -3.12 -10.48
CA ILE A 80 -6.95 -2.26 -9.32
C ILE A 80 -6.63 -3.09 -8.09
N THR A 81 -5.74 -2.59 -7.26
CA THR A 81 -5.35 -3.19 -5.99
C THR A 81 -5.73 -2.26 -4.84
N ALA A 82 -6.40 -2.80 -3.84
CA ALA A 82 -6.66 -2.14 -2.58
C ALA A 82 -6.12 -3.00 -1.46
N ASP A 83 -5.25 -2.48 -0.61
CA ASP A 83 -4.76 -3.21 0.55
C ASP A 83 -4.81 -2.40 1.84
N TYR A 84 -4.94 -3.13 2.93
CA TYR A 84 -4.92 -2.62 4.28
C TYR A 84 -4.05 -3.49 5.17
N PHE A 85 -3.16 -2.83 5.90
CA PHE A 85 -2.25 -3.43 6.85
C PHE A 85 -2.36 -2.71 8.19
N PHE A 86 -2.36 -3.49 9.26
CA PHE A 86 -2.34 -2.98 10.63
C PHE A 86 -1.38 -3.79 11.47
N CYS A 87 -0.50 -3.11 12.20
CA CYS A 87 0.33 -3.74 13.20
C CYS A 87 0.58 -2.85 14.43
N ARG A 88 1.08 -3.48 15.48
CA ARG A 88 1.75 -2.82 16.60
C ARG A 88 3.22 -3.16 16.49
N PRO A 89 4.06 -2.23 15.99
CA PRO A 89 5.47 -2.50 15.77
C PRO A 89 6.17 -2.94 17.04
N LYS A 90 7.01 -3.97 16.94
CA LYS A 90 7.87 -4.45 18.02
C LYS A 90 9.28 -3.93 17.85
N SER A 91 9.47 -2.63 17.78
CA SER A 91 10.82 -2.08 17.85
C SER A 91 11.31 -2.04 19.30
N ALA A 92 12.62 -1.97 19.49
CA ALA A 92 13.20 -1.85 20.84
C ALA A 92 12.61 -0.69 21.65
N MET A 93 12.06 0.33 20.97
CA MET A 93 11.45 1.50 21.61
C MET A 93 9.95 1.36 21.90
N THR A 94 9.22 0.47 21.24
CA THR A 94 7.83 0.19 21.67
C THR A 94 7.81 -0.57 23.00
N GLN A 95 8.94 -1.10 23.40
CA GLN A 95 9.14 -1.74 24.71
C GLN A 95 9.80 -0.81 25.73
N THR A 96 10.46 0.27 25.28
CA THR A 96 11.15 1.23 26.14
C THR A 96 10.25 2.43 26.34
N ALA A 97 10.03 2.76 27.56
CA ALA A 97 9.35 3.95 28.00
C ALA A 97 9.95 5.20 27.32
N VAL A 98 9.10 6.07 26.79
CA VAL A 98 9.51 7.45 26.54
C VAL A 98 9.85 8.03 27.90
N VAL A 99 11.10 8.39 28.10
CA VAL A 99 11.58 8.90 29.38
C VAL A 99 11.52 10.42 29.33
N TYR A 100 10.63 11.01 30.10
CA TYR A 100 10.61 12.45 30.34
C TYR A 100 11.46 12.78 31.54
N LYS A 101 12.31 13.78 31.39
CA LYS A 101 13.03 14.37 32.52
C LYS A 101 12.11 15.41 33.15
N ASN A 102 11.57 15.10 34.28
CA ASN A 102 10.74 16.02 35.06
C ASN A 102 11.54 16.63 36.22
N PHE A 103 11.20 17.87 36.58
CA PHE A 103 11.75 18.57 37.72
C PHE A 103 10.65 18.77 38.72
N ASP A 104 10.86 18.30 39.95
CA ASP A 104 9.97 18.59 41.07
C ASP A 104 10.34 19.94 41.69
N PRO A 105 9.51 20.98 41.54
CA PRO A 105 9.81 22.30 42.10
C PRO A 105 9.76 22.36 43.62
N ILE A 106 9.19 21.36 44.29
CA ILE A 106 9.06 21.32 45.75
C ILE A 106 10.31 20.72 46.38
N THR A 107 10.80 19.60 45.83
CA THR A 107 11.97 18.90 46.39
C THR A 107 13.28 19.35 45.71
N GLY A 108 13.21 20.03 44.56
CA GLY A 108 14.38 20.39 43.74
C GLY A 108 15.01 19.20 43.01
N GLU A 109 14.39 18.04 43.08
CA GLU A 109 14.92 16.81 42.46
C GLU A 109 14.48 16.65 41.00
N THR A 110 15.36 16.07 40.23
CA THR A 110 15.06 15.65 38.87
C THR A 110 14.71 14.17 38.87
N TYR A 111 13.54 13.80 38.36
CA TYR A 111 13.13 12.42 38.21
C TYR A 111 12.80 12.10 36.74
N TYR A 112 12.86 10.81 36.40
CA TYR A 112 12.57 10.34 35.08
C TYR A 112 11.28 9.52 35.12
N GLU A 113 10.30 9.95 34.32
CA GLU A 113 9.04 9.25 34.16
C GLU A 113 9.01 8.53 32.85
N GLY A 114 8.71 7.24 32.89
CA GLY A 114 8.70 6.37 31.72
C GLY A 114 7.30 5.90 31.34
N PHE A 115 6.92 6.08 30.09
CA PHE A 115 5.64 5.59 29.56
C PHE A 115 5.88 4.51 28.50
N LYS A 116 5.09 3.43 28.56
CA LYS A 116 5.10 2.43 27.47
C LYS A 116 4.44 3.04 26.26
N SER A 117 5.14 3.00 25.13
CA SER A 117 4.58 3.37 23.84
C SER A 117 3.53 2.35 23.39
N ASN A 118 2.34 2.83 23.01
CA ASN A 118 1.27 2.03 22.40
C ASN A 118 1.10 2.36 20.91
N LEU A 119 2.21 2.53 20.20
CA LEU A 119 2.20 2.87 18.81
C LEU A 119 1.41 1.83 18.00
N SER A 120 0.44 2.31 17.22
CA SER A 120 -0.19 1.53 16.18
C SER A 120 0.15 2.10 14.81
N PHE A 121 0.44 1.21 13.89
CA PHE A 121 0.78 1.54 12.51
C PHE A 121 -0.28 0.96 11.59
N HIS A 122 -0.79 1.82 10.70
CA HIS A 122 -1.75 1.44 9.67
C HIS A 122 -1.21 1.86 8.32
N ARG A 123 -1.44 1.06 7.31
CA ARG A 123 -1.21 1.41 5.92
C ARG A 123 -2.44 1.12 5.11
N ILE A 124 -2.78 2.05 4.23
CA ILE A 124 -3.79 1.90 3.20
C ILE A 124 -3.11 2.16 1.86
N ARG A 125 -3.25 1.25 0.90
CA ARG A 125 -2.79 1.44 -0.46
C ARG A 125 -3.93 1.24 -1.45
N LEU A 126 -4.00 2.14 -2.42
CA LEU A 126 -4.78 2.02 -3.63
C LEU A 126 -3.85 2.13 -4.81
N GLN A 127 -3.91 1.18 -5.72
CA GLN A 127 -3.07 1.13 -6.89
C GLN A 127 -3.91 0.83 -8.12
N TYR A 128 -3.61 1.49 -9.22
CA TYR A 128 -4.16 1.22 -10.53
C TYR A 128 -3.04 1.05 -11.53
N ASP A 129 -3.04 -0.08 -12.22
CA ASP A 129 -2.13 -0.40 -13.29
C ASP A 129 -2.90 -0.49 -14.59
N LEU A 130 -2.42 0.22 -15.60
CA LEU A 130 -2.89 0.16 -16.98
C LEU A 130 -1.73 -0.26 -17.87
N ALA A 131 -1.84 -1.40 -18.52
CA ALA A 131 -0.79 -1.91 -19.38
C ALA A 131 -1.36 -2.46 -20.69
N ASN A 132 -0.58 -2.34 -21.76
CA ASN A 132 -0.90 -2.89 -23.06
C ASN A 132 -0.11 -4.18 -23.30
N ASP A 133 -0.74 -5.13 -23.96
CA ASP A 133 -0.10 -6.36 -24.42
C ASP A 133 0.89 -6.02 -25.54
N ILE A 134 2.16 -6.31 -25.31
CA ILE A 134 3.22 -6.12 -26.31
C ILE A 134 3.72 -7.44 -26.89
N LEU A 135 3.43 -8.55 -26.23
CA LEU A 135 3.84 -9.87 -26.66
C LEU A 135 2.91 -10.93 -26.06
N LYS A 136 2.14 -11.58 -26.91
CA LYS A 136 1.21 -12.62 -26.51
C LYS A 136 1.35 -13.86 -27.39
N ASN A 137 1.50 -14.99 -26.74
CA ASN A 137 1.39 -16.29 -27.36
C ASN A 137 0.65 -17.28 -26.45
N ASP A 138 0.52 -18.54 -26.85
CA ASP A 138 -0.23 -19.56 -26.13
C ASP A 138 0.27 -19.79 -24.68
N ARG A 139 1.54 -19.53 -24.43
CA ARG A 139 2.18 -19.82 -23.14
C ARG A 139 2.52 -18.59 -22.31
N PHE A 140 2.80 -17.47 -22.93
CA PHE A 140 3.16 -16.27 -22.17
C PHE A 140 2.55 -14.99 -22.74
N GLU A 141 2.34 -14.05 -21.86
CA GLU A 141 1.82 -12.72 -22.11
C GLU A 141 2.72 -11.71 -21.41
N LEU A 142 3.11 -10.64 -22.09
CA LEU A 142 3.88 -9.54 -21.55
C LEU A 142 3.13 -8.23 -21.76
N TYR A 143 2.77 -7.58 -20.67
CA TYR A 143 2.12 -6.28 -20.64
C TYR A 143 3.10 -5.22 -20.17
N VAL A 144 3.08 -4.04 -20.79
CA VAL A 144 3.86 -2.87 -20.38
C VAL A 144 2.97 -1.64 -20.36
N GLY A 145 3.12 -0.81 -19.34
CA GLY A 145 2.26 0.35 -19.19
C GLY A 145 2.64 1.27 -18.03
N GLY A 146 1.63 1.85 -17.42
CA GLY A 146 1.76 2.80 -16.32
C GLY A 146 1.07 2.34 -15.04
N ASN A 147 1.60 2.78 -13.94
CA ASN A 147 1.11 2.58 -12.58
C ASN A 147 0.78 3.93 -11.94
N PHE A 148 -0.34 3.99 -11.25
CA PHE A 148 -0.69 5.05 -10.32
C PHE A 148 -0.96 4.44 -8.95
N ALA A 149 -0.32 4.95 -7.90
CA ALA A 149 -0.52 4.45 -6.55
C ALA A 149 -0.72 5.60 -5.55
N CYS A 150 -1.61 5.35 -4.59
CA CYS A 150 -1.86 6.19 -3.42
C CYS A 150 -1.56 5.36 -2.17
N ASN A 151 -0.60 5.79 -1.36
CA ASN A 151 -0.25 5.17 -0.09
C ASN A 151 -0.49 6.15 1.05
N ALA A 152 -1.14 5.70 2.10
CA ALA A 152 -1.30 6.43 3.35
C ALA A 152 -0.73 5.61 4.50
N PHE A 153 0.25 6.16 5.20
CA PHE A 153 0.83 5.60 6.42
C PHE A 153 0.32 6.41 7.60
N LEU A 154 -0.33 5.75 8.53
CA LEU A 154 -0.92 6.37 9.70
C LEU A 154 -0.28 5.76 10.95
N GLN A 155 0.26 6.59 11.79
CA GLN A 155 0.82 6.19 13.07
C GLN A 155 0.00 6.87 14.17
N PHE A 156 -0.46 6.10 15.13
CA PHE A 156 -1.22 6.59 16.26
C PHE A 156 -0.51 6.21 17.56
N GLU A 157 -0.11 7.21 18.28
CA GLU A 157 0.39 7.14 19.65
C GLU A 157 -0.31 8.23 20.47
N HIS A 158 0.40 9.11 21.11
CA HIS A 158 -0.16 10.31 21.75
C HIS A 158 -0.55 11.36 20.70
N TYR A 159 0.20 11.41 19.59
CA TYR A 159 -0.06 12.30 18.47
C TYR A 159 -0.13 11.51 17.17
N PRO A 160 -1.16 11.75 16.34
CA PRO A 160 -1.24 11.08 15.05
C PRO A 160 -0.19 11.64 14.08
N SER A 161 0.50 10.74 13.38
CA SER A 161 1.36 11.08 12.26
C SER A 161 0.76 10.51 10.98
N ILE A 162 0.67 11.32 9.94
CA ILE A 162 0.10 10.97 8.65
C ILE A 162 1.13 11.25 7.57
N THR A 163 1.47 10.22 6.80
CA THR A 163 2.27 10.35 5.58
C THR A 163 1.42 9.88 4.40
N GLY A 164 1.18 10.77 3.45
CA GLY A 164 0.44 10.48 2.21
C GLY A 164 1.37 10.54 1.00
N LEU A 165 1.31 9.54 0.13
CA LEU A 165 2.13 9.45 -1.06
C LEU A 165 1.26 9.12 -2.27
N LEU A 166 1.30 9.99 -3.27
CA LEU A 166 0.79 9.72 -4.61
C LEU A 166 1.97 9.45 -5.51
N SER A 167 1.93 8.43 -6.33
CA SER A 167 3.03 8.11 -7.22
C SER A 167 2.54 7.59 -8.57
N ILE A 168 3.35 7.84 -9.59
CA ILE A 168 3.15 7.38 -10.96
C ILE A 168 4.48 6.87 -11.51
N GLY A 169 4.42 5.83 -12.33
CA GLY A 169 5.60 5.27 -13.00
C GLY A 169 5.26 4.16 -13.97
N PRO A 170 6.27 3.56 -14.62
CA PRO A 170 6.07 2.42 -15.49
C PRO A 170 5.71 1.15 -14.69
N THR A 171 4.95 0.29 -15.31
CA THR A 171 4.64 -1.06 -14.83
C THR A 171 4.83 -2.07 -15.95
N SER A 172 5.20 -3.29 -15.58
CA SER A 172 5.23 -4.44 -16.49
C SER A 172 4.65 -5.66 -15.78
N ALA A 173 3.90 -6.47 -16.51
CA ALA A 173 3.34 -7.71 -16.00
C ALA A 173 3.64 -8.84 -16.99
N PHE A 174 4.19 -9.93 -16.48
CA PHE A 174 4.51 -11.14 -17.22
C PHE A 174 3.67 -12.28 -16.68
N ASN A 175 2.93 -12.97 -17.55
CA ASN A 175 2.16 -14.16 -17.21
C ASN A 175 2.71 -15.34 -18.02
N TYR A 176 2.93 -16.48 -17.37
CA TYR A 176 3.38 -17.70 -18.00
C TYR A 176 2.46 -18.86 -17.65
N LYS A 177 1.88 -19.51 -18.64
CA LYS A 177 1.03 -20.69 -18.52
C LYS A 177 1.93 -21.95 -18.56
N LEU A 178 2.11 -22.58 -17.42
CA LEU A 178 2.83 -23.86 -17.31
C LEU A 178 2.02 -24.98 -17.98
N ASN A 179 0.72 -24.98 -17.76
CA ASN A 179 -0.29 -25.84 -18.38
C ASN A 179 -1.68 -25.21 -18.21
N GLU A 180 -2.76 -25.90 -18.58
CA GLU A 180 -4.14 -25.42 -18.51
C GLU A 180 -4.56 -25.00 -17.10
N ARG A 181 -3.98 -25.60 -16.04
CA ARG A 181 -4.34 -25.36 -14.64
C ARG A 181 -3.36 -24.51 -13.87
N ASN A 182 -2.12 -24.42 -14.35
CA ASN A 182 -1.04 -23.81 -13.59
C ASN A 182 -0.48 -22.62 -14.36
N SER A 183 -0.38 -21.49 -13.70
CA SER A 183 0.23 -20.29 -14.25
C SER A 183 1.11 -19.61 -13.22
N PHE A 184 2.06 -18.85 -13.72
CA PHE A 184 2.96 -18.02 -12.93
C PHE A 184 2.88 -16.58 -13.44
N SER A 185 2.82 -15.62 -12.55
CA SER A 185 2.82 -14.21 -12.91
C SER A 185 3.87 -13.43 -12.12
N VAL A 186 4.46 -12.44 -12.79
CA VAL A 186 5.37 -11.47 -12.18
C VAL A 186 4.91 -10.09 -12.58
N MET A 187 4.79 -9.19 -11.63
CA MET A 187 4.52 -7.78 -11.90
C MET A 187 5.60 -6.93 -11.25
N CYS A 188 6.08 -5.94 -11.99
CA CYS A 188 7.06 -4.97 -11.51
C CYS A 188 6.56 -3.56 -11.79
N SER A 189 6.53 -2.71 -10.76
CA SER A 189 6.18 -1.31 -10.89
C SER A 189 7.28 -0.43 -10.28
N LEU A 190 7.64 0.64 -11.00
CA LEU A 190 8.71 1.55 -10.62
C LEU A 190 8.15 2.98 -10.50
N PRO A 191 7.66 3.40 -9.33
CA PRO A 191 7.22 4.77 -9.11
C PRO A 191 8.36 5.76 -9.32
N LEU A 192 8.27 6.61 -10.35
CA LEU A 192 9.33 7.56 -10.73
C LEU A 192 9.02 8.99 -10.33
N PHE A 193 7.74 9.34 -10.33
CA PHE A 193 7.25 10.67 -9.98
C PHE A 193 6.13 10.57 -8.96
N GLY A 194 5.94 11.63 -8.19
CA GLY A 194 4.88 11.62 -7.20
C GLY A 194 4.69 12.94 -6.48
N TYR A 195 3.83 12.87 -5.49
CA TYR A 195 3.55 13.95 -4.57
C TYR A 195 3.43 13.37 -3.17
N GLY A 196 4.21 13.89 -2.22
CA GLY A 196 4.26 13.39 -0.88
C GLY A 196 3.91 14.44 0.16
N ILE A 197 3.03 14.09 1.08
CA ILE A 197 2.72 14.87 2.27
C ILE A 197 3.34 14.10 3.44
N ARG A 198 4.25 14.74 4.16
CA ARG A 198 4.94 14.13 5.31
C ARG A 198 4.87 15.09 6.50
N PRO A 199 4.78 14.57 7.72
CA PRO A 199 4.80 15.41 8.90
C PRO A 199 6.17 16.13 8.98
N PRO A 200 6.21 17.46 9.21
CA PRO A 200 7.47 18.19 9.27
C PRO A 200 8.28 17.93 10.55
N TYR A 201 7.60 17.47 11.63
CA TYR A 201 8.24 17.20 12.93
C TYR A 201 7.61 16.01 13.64
N ALA A 202 8.35 15.44 14.60
CA ALA A 202 7.82 14.49 15.56
C ALA A 202 6.74 15.18 16.42
N GLY A 203 5.53 14.65 16.34
CA GLY A 203 4.39 15.18 17.08
C GLY A 203 3.39 15.92 16.22
N CYS A 204 2.49 16.63 16.87
CA CYS A 204 1.41 17.35 16.22
C CYS A 204 1.95 18.58 15.48
N ASP A 205 1.84 18.57 14.16
CA ASP A 205 2.00 19.80 13.39
C ASP A 205 0.74 20.66 13.55
N ALA A 206 0.88 21.77 14.29
CA ALA A 206 -0.21 22.72 14.49
C ALA A 206 -0.79 23.24 13.17
N GLN A 207 0.04 23.37 12.12
CA GLN A 207 -0.40 23.81 10.82
C GLN A 207 -1.19 22.70 10.10
N LEU A 208 -0.77 21.45 10.19
CA LEU A 208 -1.50 20.30 9.65
C LEU A 208 -2.88 20.18 10.31
N MET A 209 -2.93 20.31 11.64
CA MET A 209 -4.18 20.24 12.39
C MET A 209 -5.12 21.38 12.02
N LYS A 210 -4.61 22.62 11.96
CA LYS A 210 -5.38 23.78 11.53
C LYS A 210 -5.93 23.61 10.10
N TYR A 211 -5.12 23.09 9.17
CA TYR A 211 -5.55 22.87 7.79
C TYR A 211 -6.55 21.72 7.68
N ALA A 212 -6.43 20.67 8.50
CA ALA A 212 -7.40 19.59 8.56
C ALA A 212 -8.79 20.06 9.03
N GLU A 213 -8.83 21.01 9.97
CA GLU A 213 -10.07 21.65 10.43
C GLU A 213 -10.68 22.58 9.38
N GLU A 214 -9.84 23.30 8.62
CA GLU A 214 -10.31 24.26 7.64
C GLU A 214 -10.73 23.61 6.31
N SER A 215 -9.90 22.75 5.73
CA SER A 215 -10.20 22.04 4.48
C SER A 215 -9.14 21.00 4.16
N PHE A 216 -9.58 19.79 3.74
CA PHE A 216 -8.68 18.76 3.21
C PHE A 216 -7.79 19.26 2.06
N MET A 217 -8.29 20.14 1.21
CA MET A 217 -7.53 20.73 0.09
C MET A 217 -6.32 21.54 0.58
N LYS A 218 -6.40 22.16 1.75
CA LYS A 218 -5.26 22.89 2.33
C LYS A 218 -4.14 21.95 2.79
N ILE A 219 -4.45 20.74 3.23
CA ILE A 219 -3.44 19.74 3.57
C ILE A 219 -2.59 19.41 2.34
N LEU A 220 -3.19 19.36 1.15
CA LEU A 220 -2.46 19.09 -0.09
C LEU A 220 -1.38 20.14 -0.37
N THR A 221 -1.54 21.39 0.11
CA THR A 221 -0.53 22.44 -0.10
C THR A 221 0.75 22.22 0.72
N LEU A 222 0.74 21.35 1.72
CA LEU A 222 1.90 21.01 2.54
C LEU A 222 2.81 19.96 1.89
N GLY A 223 2.39 19.39 0.78
CA GLY A 223 3.12 18.35 0.10
C GLY A 223 4.29 18.85 -0.73
N SER A 224 5.12 17.92 -1.17
CA SER A 224 6.28 18.16 -2.00
C SER A 224 6.25 17.27 -3.23
N PHE A 225 6.72 17.80 -4.36
CA PHE A 225 6.89 17.01 -5.57
C PHE A 225 8.02 15.99 -5.40
N LEU A 226 7.77 14.76 -5.83
CA LEU A 226 8.69 13.63 -5.76
C LEU A 226 9.15 13.26 -7.18
N SER A 227 10.43 12.95 -7.30
CA SER A 227 11.07 12.51 -8.54
C SER A 227 12.22 11.54 -8.22
N LEU A 228 12.88 11.00 -9.22
CA LEU A 228 14.02 10.08 -9.07
C LEU A 228 15.13 10.57 -8.13
N HIS A 229 15.28 11.90 -7.96
CA HIS A 229 16.29 12.46 -7.07
C HIS A 229 15.96 12.29 -5.60
N ASN A 230 14.68 12.24 -5.26
CA ASN A 230 14.20 12.22 -3.89
C ASN A 230 13.19 11.09 -3.59
N GLN A 231 12.80 10.32 -4.61
CA GLN A 231 12.00 9.11 -4.50
C GLN A 231 12.69 7.95 -5.21
N GLN A 232 12.90 6.86 -4.50
CA GLN A 232 13.34 5.58 -5.04
C GLN A 232 12.36 4.53 -4.54
N ALA A 233 11.64 3.90 -5.43
CA ALA A 233 10.66 2.89 -5.06
C ALA A 233 10.60 1.77 -6.11
N VAL A 234 10.34 0.56 -5.64
CA VAL A 234 10.10 -0.61 -6.45
C VAL A 234 9.04 -1.49 -5.78
N LEU A 235 8.12 -1.98 -6.59
CA LEU A 235 7.11 -2.96 -6.19
C LEU A 235 7.27 -4.18 -7.09
N LEU A 236 7.38 -5.35 -6.47
CA LEU A 236 7.45 -6.65 -7.15
C LEU A 236 6.33 -7.54 -6.60
N ASP A 237 5.60 -8.21 -7.47
CA ASP A 237 4.54 -9.15 -7.14
C ASP A 237 4.79 -10.45 -7.91
N PHE A 238 4.96 -11.55 -7.21
CA PHE A 238 5.14 -12.90 -7.76
C PHE A 238 3.96 -13.74 -7.32
N GLU A 239 3.31 -14.43 -8.25
CA GLU A 239 2.19 -15.31 -7.91
C GLU A 239 2.24 -16.58 -8.76
N TYR A 240 2.13 -17.73 -8.10
CA TYR A 240 1.80 -19.00 -8.70
C TYR A 240 0.33 -19.29 -8.47
N LYS A 241 -0.43 -19.53 -9.54
CA LYS A 241 -1.89 -19.76 -9.54
C LYS A 241 -2.21 -21.16 -9.99
N LEU A 242 -3.03 -21.87 -9.21
CA LEU A 242 -3.63 -23.15 -9.53
C LEU A 242 -5.13 -22.97 -9.78
N SER A 243 -5.58 -23.22 -11.00
CA SER A 243 -7.00 -23.20 -11.38
C SER A 243 -7.67 -24.50 -10.94
N ALA A 244 -8.56 -24.43 -9.96
CA ALA A 244 -9.35 -25.56 -9.48
C ALA A 244 -10.55 -25.80 -10.40
N SER A 245 -11.05 -24.77 -11.07
CA SER A 245 -12.08 -24.81 -12.12
C SER A 245 -11.91 -23.63 -13.08
N ASP A 246 -12.74 -23.53 -14.10
CA ASP A 246 -12.74 -22.42 -15.04
C ASP A 246 -13.03 -21.06 -14.37
N HIS A 247 -13.76 -21.09 -13.26
CA HIS A 247 -14.20 -19.90 -12.52
C HIS A 247 -13.48 -19.68 -11.20
N PHE A 248 -12.67 -20.64 -10.72
CA PHE A 248 -12.05 -20.52 -9.41
C PHE A 248 -10.59 -20.97 -9.42
N SER A 249 -9.74 -20.17 -8.83
CA SER A 249 -8.32 -20.50 -8.65
C SER A 249 -7.79 -20.10 -7.27
N VAL A 250 -6.74 -20.77 -6.85
CA VAL A 250 -5.99 -20.48 -5.62
C VAL A 250 -4.56 -20.12 -6.00
N GLY A 251 -4.00 -19.10 -5.36
CA GLY A 251 -2.65 -18.62 -5.61
C GLY A 251 -1.79 -18.67 -4.35
N LEU A 252 -0.49 -18.87 -4.57
CA LEU A 252 0.56 -18.63 -3.58
C LEU A 252 1.53 -17.63 -4.18
N GLY A 253 1.95 -16.64 -3.41
CA GLY A 253 2.79 -15.59 -3.95
C GLY A 253 3.69 -14.93 -2.91
N PHE A 254 4.47 -14.00 -3.41
CA PHE A 254 5.36 -13.18 -2.64
C PHE A 254 5.38 -11.76 -3.23
N ASP A 255 5.07 -10.77 -2.40
CA ASP A 255 5.20 -9.36 -2.74
C ASP A 255 6.42 -8.77 -2.06
N PHE A 256 7.10 -7.88 -2.74
CA PHE A 256 8.17 -7.08 -2.19
C PHE A 256 7.96 -5.60 -2.53
N GLU A 257 8.11 -4.74 -1.53
CA GLU A 257 8.07 -3.30 -1.72
C GLU A 257 9.24 -2.64 -1.02
N TYR A 258 9.90 -1.75 -1.73
CA TYR A 258 10.88 -0.83 -1.20
C TYR A 258 10.50 0.59 -1.57
N ALA A 259 10.58 1.50 -0.62
CA ALA A 259 10.44 2.93 -0.86
C ALA A 259 11.39 3.73 0.02
N ARG A 260 12.12 4.65 -0.61
CA ARG A 260 12.90 5.69 0.06
C ARG A 260 12.45 7.05 -0.45
N ILE A 261 12.05 7.94 0.45
CA ILE A 261 11.60 9.28 0.12
C ILE A 261 12.41 10.28 0.94
N ALA A 262 13.22 11.09 0.26
CA ALA A 262 14.16 12.03 0.84
C ALA A 262 13.69 13.49 0.61
N VAL A 263 12.52 13.81 1.16
CA VAL A 263 11.99 15.18 1.22
C VAL A 263 11.41 15.39 2.62
N PRO A 264 12.05 16.21 3.48
CA PRO A 264 13.36 16.86 3.26
C PRO A 264 14.53 15.88 3.19
N LYS A 265 15.62 16.28 2.52
CA LYS A 265 16.76 15.41 2.20
C LYS A 265 17.42 14.80 3.44
N GLU A 266 17.50 15.56 4.51
CA GLU A 266 18.15 15.21 5.78
C GLU A 266 17.30 14.24 6.61
N LYS A 267 16.03 14.09 6.27
CA LYS A 267 15.07 13.27 7.01
C LYS A 267 14.31 12.32 6.08
N PRO A 268 14.98 11.31 5.52
CA PRO A 268 14.34 10.38 4.60
C PRO A 268 13.35 9.44 5.32
N LEU A 269 12.27 9.08 4.62
CA LEU A 269 11.43 7.95 4.96
C LEU A 269 12.00 6.71 4.30
N TYR A 270 11.99 5.61 5.01
CA TYR A 270 12.29 4.27 4.49
C TYR A 270 11.15 3.33 4.79
N TYR A 271 10.76 2.58 3.79
CA TYR A 271 9.79 1.52 3.90
C TYR A 271 10.28 0.31 3.11
N VAL A 272 10.33 -0.83 3.75
CA VAL A 272 10.68 -2.12 3.13
C VAL A 272 9.76 -3.16 3.68
N ASP A 273 9.06 -3.88 2.85
CA ASP A 273 8.32 -5.06 3.25
C ASP A 273 8.44 -6.22 2.26
N GLY A 274 8.28 -7.42 2.78
CA GLY A 274 8.03 -8.65 2.05
C GLY A 274 6.77 -9.29 2.59
N ASN A 275 5.98 -9.90 1.71
CA ASN A 275 4.70 -10.50 2.06
C ASN A 275 4.57 -11.88 1.44
N PHE A 276 4.37 -12.90 2.24
CA PHE A 276 3.86 -14.18 1.75
C PHE A 276 2.35 -14.07 1.53
N LYS A 277 1.90 -14.37 0.33
CA LYS A 277 0.54 -14.17 -0.14
C LYS A 277 -0.18 -15.49 -0.40
N THR A 278 -1.40 -15.61 0.11
CA THR A 278 -2.34 -16.66 -0.28
C THR A 278 -3.57 -15.98 -0.88
N THR A 279 -3.93 -16.36 -2.10
CA THR A 279 -4.97 -15.71 -2.89
C THR A 279 -6.07 -16.69 -3.26
N ALA A 280 -7.32 -16.26 -3.17
CA ALA A 280 -8.47 -16.89 -3.80
C ALA A 280 -9.01 -15.98 -4.89
N THR A 281 -9.19 -16.50 -6.10
CA THR A 281 -9.63 -15.74 -7.27
C THR A 281 -10.88 -16.34 -7.88
N VAL A 282 -11.84 -15.49 -8.17
CA VAL A 282 -13.04 -15.82 -8.96
C VAL A 282 -12.95 -15.13 -10.31
N LYS A 283 -13.20 -15.88 -11.38
CA LYS A 283 -13.18 -15.41 -12.77
C LYS A 283 -14.60 -15.42 -13.33
N PHE A 284 -14.94 -14.32 -14.04
CA PHE A 284 -16.24 -14.09 -14.68
C PHE A 284 -16.09 -13.96 -16.19
#